data_637eefb01ea96f7baae388054c9e6514
#
_entry.id   637eefb01ea96f7baae388054c9e6514
#
_cell.length_a   1.000
_cell.length_b   1.000
_cell.length_c   1.000
_cell.angle_alpha   90.00
_cell.angle_beta   90.00
_cell.angle_gamma   90.00
#
_symmetry.space_group_name_H-M   'P 1'
#
loop_
_entity.id
_entity.type
_entity.pdbx_description
1 polymer ?
#
loop_
_entity_poly.entity_id
_entity_poly.type
_entity_poly.pdbx_seq_one_letter_code
_entity_poly.pdbx_strand_id
1 'polypeptide(L)'
;MAIGYTVVMGWIVKYAWGAISGATLAPADVDEFAGSFGSMAAAFGNNGWQIGAIVLCMLILMLGVSGGIERANKVMMPGFFLLFVGLAVYVAFQPGSVEGYKYIFRIDPAALARPDTWIFALGQAFFSLSVAGNGTLIYGSYLSDRENIPASAARVAVFDTLAALLAALVIIPAMATTGAKLDQGGPGLLFIFLPALMKGMPGGRIICCLLYTSPSPRDA
;
A
#
# COMPACT_ATOMS: atom_id res chain seq x y z
N MET A 1 -15.61 -5.03 7.36
CA MET A 1 -14.18 -4.80 7.11
C MET A 1 -13.45 -6.01 6.57
N ALA A 2 -13.46 -7.18 7.21
CA ALA A 2 -12.75 -8.38 6.75
C ALA A 2 -12.98 -8.76 5.28
N ILE A 3 -14.24 -8.69 4.80
CA ILE A 3 -14.56 -8.99 3.39
C ILE A 3 -13.84 -8.04 2.42
N GLY A 4 -13.81 -6.73 2.72
CA GLY A 4 -13.10 -5.77 1.87
C GLY A 4 -11.60 -6.05 1.81
N TYR A 5 -10.98 -6.42 2.93
CA TYR A 5 -9.56 -6.79 2.96
C TYR A 5 -9.25 -8.02 2.11
N THR A 6 -10.10 -9.07 2.15
CA THR A 6 -9.87 -10.26 1.34
C THR A 6 -9.97 -9.97 -0.17
N VAL A 7 -10.82 -9.03 -0.57
CA VAL A 7 -10.89 -8.58 -1.98
C VAL A 7 -9.58 -7.92 -2.40
N VAL A 8 -9.07 -6.97 -1.59
CA VAL A 8 -7.81 -6.28 -1.87
C VAL A 8 -6.62 -7.25 -1.87
N MET A 9 -6.60 -8.21 -0.95
CA MET A 9 -5.59 -9.28 -0.95
C MET A 9 -5.60 -10.08 -2.26
N GLY A 10 -6.78 -10.39 -2.78
CA GLY A 10 -6.92 -11.04 -4.10
C GLY A 10 -6.31 -10.20 -5.22
N TRP A 11 -6.51 -8.87 -5.20
CA TRP A 11 -5.88 -7.97 -6.17
C TRP A 11 -4.36 -7.99 -6.07
N ILE A 12 -3.80 -7.93 -4.85
CA ILE A 12 -2.36 -7.99 -4.62
C ILE A 12 -1.77 -9.29 -5.14
N VAL A 13 -2.37 -10.44 -4.83
CA VAL A 13 -1.89 -11.75 -5.29
C VAL A 13 -1.93 -11.85 -6.81
N LYS A 14 -2.98 -11.35 -7.47
CA LYS A 14 -3.06 -11.30 -8.94
C LYS A 14 -1.97 -10.42 -9.54
N TYR A 15 -1.73 -9.24 -8.98
CA TYR A 15 -0.69 -8.33 -9.46
C TYR A 15 0.71 -8.87 -9.18
N ALA A 16 0.94 -9.53 -8.03
CA ALA A 16 2.20 -10.23 -7.74
C ALA A 16 2.48 -11.33 -8.78
N TRP A 17 1.49 -12.17 -9.07
CA TRP A 17 1.60 -13.18 -10.12
C TRP A 17 1.84 -12.56 -11.49
N GLY A 18 1.11 -11.51 -11.82
CA GLY A 18 1.27 -10.75 -13.05
C GLY A 18 2.64 -10.06 -13.17
N ALA A 19 3.23 -9.62 -12.06
CA ALA A 19 4.57 -9.06 -12.03
C ALA A 19 5.63 -10.15 -12.33
N ILE A 20 5.47 -11.34 -11.75
CA ILE A 20 6.35 -12.50 -12.01
C ILE A 20 6.25 -12.94 -13.47
N SER A 21 5.05 -13.05 -14.02
CA SER A 21 4.81 -13.44 -15.42
C SER A 21 5.13 -12.34 -16.43
N GLY A 22 5.15 -11.07 -16.00
CA GLY A 22 5.28 -9.88 -16.87
C GLY A 22 3.94 -9.29 -17.32
N ALA A 23 2.82 -9.93 -17.02
CA ALA A 23 1.49 -9.50 -17.45
C ALA A 23 1.07 -8.15 -16.83
N THR A 24 1.49 -7.85 -15.61
CA THR A 24 1.17 -6.58 -14.93
C THR A 24 1.75 -5.37 -15.66
N LEU A 25 2.87 -5.50 -16.36
CA LEU A 25 3.52 -4.42 -17.10
C LEU A 25 3.26 -4.49 -18.62
N ALA A 26 2.36 -5.36 -19.06
CA ALA A 26 1.99 -5.50 -20.48
C ALA A 26 1.21 -4.29 -21.05
N PRO A 27 0.24 -3.67 -20.30
CA PRO A 27 -0.55 -2.54 -20.82
C PRO A 27 0.34 -1.42 -21.35
N ALA A 28 -0.09 -0.77 -22.46
CA ALA A 28 0.72 0.25 -23.16
C ALA A 28 0.69 1.59 -22.42
N ASP A 29 -0.47 2.02 -21.97
CA ASP A 29 -0.78 3.32 -21.38
C ASP A 29 -1.64 3.23 -20.12
N VAL A 30 -1.81 4.39 -19.45
CA VAL A 30 -2.55 4.50 -18.19
C VAL A 30 -4.01 4.06 -18.34
N ASP A 31 -4.63 4.32 -19.51
CA ASP A 31 -6.03 3.93 -19.78
C ASP A 31 -6.17 2.41 -19.87
N GLU A 32 -5.21 1.71 -20.45
CA GLU A 32 -5.19 0.24 -20.47
C GLU A 32 -4.93 -0.34 -19.08
N PHE A 33 -4.07 0.29 -18.27
CA PHE A 33 -3.90 -0.08 -16.86
C PHE A 33 -5.21 0.10 -16.09
N ALA A 34 -5.92 1.22 -16.31
CA ALA A 34 -7.21 1.48 -15.69
C ALA A 34 -8.28 0.46 -16.12
N GLY A 35 -8.33 0.12 -17.40
CA GLY A 35 -9.22 -0.92 -17.94
C GLY A 35 -8.92 -2.30 -17.34
N SER A 36 -7.66 -2.67 -17.24
CA SER A 36 -7.22 -3.93 -16.64
C SER A 36 -7.59 -4.01 -15.15
N PHE A 37 -7.38 -2.94 -14.41
CA PHE A 37 -7.80 -2.85 -13.02
C PHE A 37 -9.34 -2.85 -12.90
N GLY A 38 -10.04 -2.09 -13.72
CA GLY A 38 -11.51 -2.02 -13.75
C GLY A 38 -12.16 -3.38 -13.99
N SER A 39 -11.63 -4.16 -14.91
CA SER A 39 -12.13 -5.52 -15.19
C SER A 39 -11.94 -6.47 -14.01
N MET A 40 -10.85 -6.30 -13.26
CA MET A 40 -10.57 -7.07 -12.05
C MET A 40 -11.43 -6.62 -10.87
N ALA A 41 -11.67 -5.33 -10.73
CA ALA A 41 -12.47 -4.75 -9.67
C ALA A 41 -13.99 -4.94 -9.91
N ALA A 42 -14.38 -5.35 -11.11
CA ALA A 42 -15.77 -5.66 -11.46
C ALA A 42 -16.28 -6.86 -10.65
N ALA A 43 -17.62 -6.99 -10.59
CA ALA A 43 -18.27 -8.10 -9.92
C ALA A 43 -17.73 -9.45 -10.45
N PHE A 44 -17.32 -10.31 -9.55
CA PHE A 44 -16.75 -11.64 -9.83
C PHE A 44 -15.38 -11.66 -10.54
N GLY A 45 -14.80 -10.53 -10.93
CA GLY A 45 -13.50 -10.47 -11.63
C GLY A 45 -12.30 -10.93 -10.80
N ASN A 46 -12.45 -11.00 -9.48
CA ASN A 46 -11.36 -11.31 -8.53
C ASN A 46 -11.58 -12.59 -7.71
N ASN A 47 -12.71 -13.27 -7.84
CA ASN A 47 -13.10 -14.35 -6.91
C ASN A 47 -12.05 -15.47 -6.79
N GLY A 48 -11.49 -15.94 -7.91
CA GLY A 48 -10.46 -16.98 -7.90
C GLY A 48 -9.20 -16.57 -7.13
N TRP A 49 -8.75 -15.34 -7.35
CA TRP A 49 -7.58 -14.79 -6.68
C TRP A 49 -7.83 -14.51 -5.20
N GLN A 50 -9.05 -14.07 -4.85
CA GLN A 50 -9.48 -13.87 -3.47
C GLN A 50 -9.50 -15.19 -2.69
N ILE A 51 -10.04 -16.26 -3.28
CA ILE A 51 -10.00 -17.60 -2.66
C ILE A 51 -8.57 -18.08 -2.51
N GLY A 52 -7.71 -17.91 -3.53
CA GLY A 52 -6.29 -18.23 -3.46
C GLY A 52 -5.57 -17.47 -2.35
N ALA A 53 -5.85 -16.19 -2.19
CA ALA A 53 -5.28 -15.37 -1.11
C ALA A 53 -5.72 -15.86 0.27
N ILE A 54 -7.00 -16.20 0.46
CA ILE A 54 -7.51 -16.75 1.72
C ILE A 54 -6.82 -18.07 2.05
N VAL A 55 -6.71 -18.97 1.08
CA VAL A 55 -6.03 -20.26 1.27
C VAL A 55 -4.56 -20.05 1.65
N LEU A 56 -3.86 -19.14 0.98
CA LEU A 56 -2.48 -18.79 1.30
C LEU A 56 -2.34 -18.28 2.73
N CYS A 57 -3.22 -17.37 3.16
CA CYS A 57 -3.23 -16.86 4.53
C CYS A 57 -3.49 -17.98 5.56
N MET A 58 -4.45 -18.86 5.29
CA MET A 58 -4.73 -20.00 6.17
C MET A 58 -3.50 -20.91 6.32
N LEU A 59 -2.78 -21.18 5.21
CA LEU A 59 -1.55 -21.96 5.26
C LEU A 59 -0.47 -21.30 6.11
N ILE A 60 -0.28 -19.98 5.98
CA ILE A 60 0.69 -19.23 6.80
C ILE A 60 0.30 -19.26 8.27
N LEU A 61 -0.99 -19.06 8.58
CA LEU A 61 -1.49 -19.11 9.96
C LEU A 61 -1.32 -20.50 10.61
N MET A 62 -1.42 -21.57 9.83
CA MET A 62 -1.16 -22.94 10.32
C MET A 62 0.30 -23.15 10.76
N LEU A 63 1.25 -22.36 10.26
CA LEU A 63 2.66 -22.40 10.68
C LEU A 63 2.92 -21.66 12.01
N GLY A 64 1.90 -21.01 12.57
CA GLY A 64 1.96 -20.30 13.83
C GLY A 64 2.46 -18.85 13.72
N VAL A 65 2.06 -18.03 14.70
CA VAL A 65 2.32 -16.57 14.69
C VAL A 65 3.81 -16.25 14.83
N SER A 66 4.50 -16.89 15.79
CA SER A 66 5.91 -16.58 16.08
C SER A 66 6.90 -17.15 15.05
N GLY A 67 6.56 -18.26 14.40
CA GLY A 67 7.45 -18.92 13.44
C GLY A 67 7.31 -18.37 12.01
N GLY A 68 6.12 -17.94 11.62
CA GLY A 68 5.80 -17.51 10.25
C GLY A 68 5.78 -15.99 10.10
N ILE A 69 4.85 -15.33 10.77
CA ILE A 69 4.56 -13.90 10.57
C ILE A 69 5.72 -13.02 11.04
N GLU A 70 6.24 -13.25 12.25
CA GLU A 70 7.31 -12.42 12.82
C GLU A 70 8.59 -12.48 11.97
N ARG A 71 8.99 -13.68 11.53
CA ARG A 71 10.19 -13.85 10.71
C ARG A 71 10.04 -13.22 9.33
N ALA A 72 8.86 -13.37 8.70
CA ALA A 72 8.57 -12.72 7.43
C ALA A 72 8.65 -11.19 7.56
N ASN A 73 8.00 -10.62 8.56
CA ASN A 73 7.97 -9.18 8.78
C ASN A 73 9.36 -8.57 9.06
N LYS A 74 10.23 -9.27 9.78
CA LYS A 74 11.62 -8.81 10.04
C LYS A 74 12.43 -8.59 8.76
N VAL A 75 12.15 -9.32 7.69
CA VAL A 75 12.85 -9.18 6.39
C VAL A 75 12.07 -8.24 5.47
N MET A 76 10.76 -8.38 5.42
CA MET A 76 9.92 -7.69 4.45
C MET A 76 9.74 -6.20 4.78
N MET A 77 9.64 -5.83 6.07
CA MET A 77 9.49 -4.43 6.47
C MET A 77 10.68 -3.53 6.08
N PRO A 78 11.94 -3.87 6.39
CA PRO A 78 13.07 -3.11 5.89
C PRO A 78 13.14 -3.08 4.36
N GLY A 79 12.80 -4.19 3.70
CA GLY A 79 12.73 -4.27 2.25
C GLY A 79 11.70 -3.30 1.66
N PHE A 80 10.52 -3.19 2.27
CA PHE A 80 9.48 -2.24 1.89
C PHE A 80 9.98 -0.78 1.98
N PHE A 81 10.57 -0.38 3.10
CA PHE A 81 11.11 0.98 3.25
C PHE A 81 12.21 1.27 2.23
N LEU A 82 13.14 0.34 2.00
CA LEU A 82 14.20 0.50 1.00
C LEU A 82 13.61 0.63 -0.42
N LEU A 83 12.62 -0.18 -0.76
CA LEU A 83 11.91 -0.10 -2.04
C LEU A 83 11.28 1.28 -2.24
N PHE A 84 10.52 1.76 -1.25
CA PHE A 84 9.84 3.05 -1.37
C PHE A 84 10.80 4.23 -1.35
N VAL A 85 11.89 4.17 -0.61
CA VAL A 85 12.96 5.18 -0.68
C VAL A 85 13.59 5.19 -2.07
N GLY A 86 13.91 4.02 -2.62
CA GLY A 86 14.43 3.90 -3.99
C GLY A 86 13.47 4.47 -5.04
N LEU A 87 12.18 4.16 -4.91
CA LEU A 87 11.13 4.71 -5.77
C LEU A 87 10.99 6.23 -5.61
N ALA A 88 11.03 6.76 -4.38
CA ALA A 88 10.96 8.19 -4.12
C ALA A 88 12.12 8.93 -4.81
N VAL A 89 13.33 8.41 -4.69
CA VAL A 89 14.50 8.96 -5.36
C VAL A 89 14.34 8.91 -6.88
N TYR A 90 13.90 7.78 -7.43
CA TYR A 90 13.68 7.64 -8.87
C TYR A 90 12.64 8.63 -9.38
N VAL A 91 11.48 8.71 -8.72
CA VAL A 91 10.38 9.62 -9.12
C VAL A 91 10.80 11.07 -9.03
N ALA A 92 11.65 11.44 -8.07
CA ALA A 92 12.14 12.81 -7.94
C ALA A 92 12.89 13.31 -9.19
N PHE A 93 13.55 12.41 -9.93
CA PHE A 93 14.25 12.74 -11.17
C PHE A 93 13.37 12.67 -12.42
N GLN A 94 12.10 12.27 -12.30
CA GLN A 94 11.20 12.20 -13.46
C GLN A 94 10.65 13.58 -13.85
N PRO A 95 10.57 13.89 -15.15
CA PRO A 95 9.94 15.12 -15.60
C PRO A 95 8.47 15.17 -15.18
N GLY A 96 8.02 16.31 -14.65
CA GLY A 96 6.65 16.49 -14.15
C GLY A 96 6.44 16.14 -12.67
N SER A 97 7.35 15.45 -11.99
CA SER A 97 7.24 15.08 -10.57
C SER A 97 7.10 16.30 -9.64
N VAL A 98 7.68 17.43 -10.02
CA VAL A 98 7.67 18.69 -9.25
C VAL A 98 6.24 19.16 -8.94
N GLU A 99 5.31 19.01 -9.86
CA GLU A 99 3.90 19.38 -9.65
C GLU A 99 3.26 18.50 -8.55
N GLY A 100 3.60 17.22 -8.48
CA GLY A 100 3.16 16.34 -7.41
C GLY A 100 3.71 16.75 -6.04
N TYR A 101 4.99 17.12 -5.98
CA TYR A 101 5.58 17.62 -4.73
C TYR A 101 4.95 18.95 -4.30
N LYS A 102 4.73 19.89 -5.22
CA LYS A 102 4.01 21.12 -4.93
C LYS A 102 2.61 20.86 -4.38
N TYR A 103 1.92 19.84 -4.91
CA TYR A 103 0.60 19.46 -4.42
C TYR A 103 0.64 18.95 -2.98
N ILE A 104 1.59 18.06 -2.64
CA ILE A 104 1.75 17.51 -1.28
C ILE A 104 2.05 18.60 -0.26
N PHE A 105 2.95 19.53 -0.60
CA PHE A 105 3.41 20.57 0.32
C PHE A 105 2.55 21.86 0.27
N ARG A 106 1.47 21.85 -0.51
CA ARG A 106 0.51 22.94 -0.53
C ARG A 106 -0.33 22.92 0.74
N ILE A 107 -0.01 23.79 1.67
CA ILE A 107 -0.81 23.96 2.89
C ILE A 107 -1.96 24.92 2.58
N ASP A 108 -3.20 24.46 2.80
CA ASP A 108 -4.40 25.30 2.76
C ASP A 108 -4.91 25.54 4.19
N PRO A 109 -4.65 26.72 4.77
CA PRO A 109 -5.12 27.03 6.12
C PRO A 109 -6.64 26.98 6.27
N ALA A 110 -7.39 27.26 5.20
CA ALA A 110 -8.84 27.20 5.22
C ALA A 110 -9.35 25.76 5.37
N ALA A 111 -8.65 24.78 4.81
CA ALA A 111 -8.97 23.37 4.98
C ALA A 111 -8.79 22.90 6.44
N LEU A 112 -7.83 23.45 7.17
CA LEU A 112 -7.61 23.13 8.59
C LEU A 112 -8.74 23.64 9.50
N ALA A 113 -9.45 24.69 9.09
CA ALA A 113 -10.59 25.22 9.82
C ALA A 113 -11.89 24.44 9.58
N ARG A 114 -11.92 23.52 8.61
CA ARG A 114 -13.09 22.73 8.25
C ARG A 114 -13.19 21.46 9.13
N PRO A 115 -14.33 21.22 9.80
CA PRO A 115 -14.53 20.01 10.61
C PRO A 115 -14.35 18.71 9.80
N ASP A 116 -14.77 18.71 8.54
CA ASP A 116 -14.68 17.54 7.66
C ASP A 116 -13.24 17.03 7.52
N THR A 117 -12.27 17.94 7.44
CA THR A 117 -10.83 17.57 7.35
C THR A 117 -10.41 16.74 8.56
N TRP A 118 -10.84 17.11 9.74
CA TRP A 118 -10.51 16.39 10.97
C TRP A 118 -11.25 15.07 11.08
N ILE A 119 -12.52 15.01 10.62
CA ILE A 119 -13.30 13.75 10.60
C ILE A 119 -12.62 12.75 9.67
N PHE A 120 -12.22 13.15 8.47
CA PHE A 120 -11.50 12.27 7.54
C PHE A 120 -10.12 11.85 8.06
N ALA A 121 -9.37 12.79 8.65
CA ALA A 121 -8.06 12.48 9.23
C ALA A 121 -8.16 11.49 10.39
N LEU A 122 -9.10 11.68 11.31
CA LEU A 122 -9.37 10.74 12.41
C LEU A 122 -9.84 9.38 11.89
N GLY A 123 -10.76 9.37 10.92
CA GLY A 123 -11.22 8.13 10.29
C GLY A 123 -10.07 7.34 9.66
N GLN A 124 -9.16 8.02 8.96
CA GLN A 124 -7.98 7.39 8.40
C GLN A 124 -7.01 6.88 9.48
N ALA A 125 -6.79 7.64 10.56
CA ALA A 125 -5.95 7.21 11.66
C ALA A 125 -6.51 5.96 12.36
N PHE A 126 -7.81 5.91 12.65
CA PHE A 126 -8.46 4.72 13.22
C PHE A 126 -8.38 3.51 12.30
N PHE A 127 -8.46 3.72 10.99
CA PHE A 127 -8.33 2.67 9.99
C PHE A 127 -6.88 2.17 9.91
N SER A 128 -5.91 3.06 9.81
CA SER A 128 -4.49 2.74 9.66
C SER A 128 -3.94 1.98 10.87
N LEU A 129 -4.28 2.44 12.08
CA LEU A 129 -3.87 1.80 13.33
C LEU A 129 -4.72 0.56 13.68
N SER A 130 -5.60 0.12 12.80
CA SER A 130 -6.48 -1.06 13.00
C SER A 130 -7.32 -1.02 14.27
N VAL A 131 -7.58 0.17 14.83
CA VAL A 131 -8.39 0.33 16.04
C VAL A 131 -9.83 -0.10 15.78
N ALA A 132 -10.41 0.31 14.66
CA ALA A 132 -11.77 -0.04 14.27
C ALA A 132 -11.94 -1.53 13.86
N GLY A 133 -10.85 -2.24 13.54
CA GLY A 133 -10.87 -3.63 13.09
C GLY A 133 -10.47 -4.66 14.17
N ASN A 134 -10.35 -4.26 15.42
CA ASN A 134 -9.87 -5.09 16.55
C ASN A 134 -8.45 -5.66 16.38
N GLY A 135 -7.70 -5.26 15.34
CA GLY A 135 -6.34 -5.72 15.11
C GLY A 135 -5.42 -5.39 16.28
N THR A 136 -5.48 -4.15 16.75
CA THR A 136 -4.70 -3.68 17.91
C THR A 136 -5.02 -4.48 19.19
N LEU A 137 -6.27 -4.88 19.40
CA LEU A 137 -6.68 -5.72 20.53
C LEU A 137 -6.04 -7.12 20.43
N ILE A 138 -6.07 -7.72 19.24
CA ILE A 138 -5.50 -9.05 18.99
C ILE A 138 -3.99 -9.01 19.20
N TYR A 139 -3.28 -8.04 18.60
CA TYR A 139 -1.83 -7.90 18.82
C TYR A 139 -1.48 -7.61 20.28
N GLY A 140 -2.29 -6.80 20.96
CA GLY A 140 -2.13 -6.54 22.39
C GLY A 140 -2.22 -7.79 23.26
N SER A 141 -3.04 -8.77 22.87
CA SER A 141 -3.18 -10.04 23.60
C SER A 141 -1.94 -10.96 23.50
N TYR A 142 -1.06 -10.73 22.56
CA TYR A 142 0.20 -11.48 22.39
C TYR A 142 1.40 -10.80 23.05
N LEU A 143 1.23 -9.59 23.58
CA LEU A 143 2.33 -8.88 24.26
C LEU A 143 2.65 -9.53 25.60
N SER A 144 3.94 -9.55 25.96
CA SER A 144 4.37 -10.00 27.28
C SER A 144 4.06 -8.94 28.34
N ASP A 145 3.87 -9.38 29.60
CA ASP A 145 3.62 -8.48 30.75
C ASP A 145 4.76 -7.47 31.01
N ARG A 146 5.92 -7.67 30.38
CA ARG A 146 7.10 -6.80 30.53
C ARG A 146 7.19 -5.73 29.47
N GLU A 147 6.31 -5.73 28.49
CA GLU A 147 6.33 -4.76 27.39
C GLU A 147 5.85 -3.38 27.83
N ASN A 148 6.59 -2.35 27.37
CA ASN A 148 6.20 -0.97 27.58
C ASN A 148 5.20 -0.54 26.51
N ILE A 149 3.89 -0.73 26.79
CA ILE A 149 2.79 -0.45 25.87
C ILE A 149 2.83 0.98 25.31
N PRO A 150 3.00 2.07 26.11
CA PRO A 150 3.08 3.42 25.57
C PRO A 150 4.24 3.62 24.58
N ALA A 151 5.42 3.06 24.87
CA ALA A 151 6.57 3.17 23.99
C ALA A 151 6.35 2.40 22.67
N SER A 152 5.74 1.21 22.74
CA SER A 152 5.42 0.40 21.58
C SER A 152 4.34 1.08 20.72
N ALA A 153 3.30 1.63 21.31
CA ALA A 153 2.26 2.39 20.61
C ALA A 153 2.84 3.64 19.92
N ALA A 154 3.72 4.37 20.58
CA ALA A 154 4.39 5.52 19.98
C ALA A 154 5.26 5.13 18.77
N ARG A 155 6.00 4.01 18.86
CA ARG A 155 6.78 3.48 17.73
C ARG A 155 5.89 3.13 16.55
N VAL A 156 4.77 2.41 16.79
CA VAL A 156 3.81 2.07 15.73
C VAL A 156 3.29 3.34 15.05
N ALA A 157 2.84 4.34 15.81
CA ALA A 157 2.34 5.60 15.26
C ALA A 157 3.39 6.33 14.41
N VAL A 158 4.66 6.38 14.87
CA VAL A 158 5.75 7.01 14.12
C VAL A 158 6.04 6.26 12.82
N PHE A 159 6.20 4.94 12.87
CA PHE A 159 6.50 4.16 11.67
C PHE A 159 5.33 4.14 10.68
N ASP A 160 4.08 4.08 11.13
CA ASP A 160 2.89 4.19 10.28
C ASP A 160 2.86 5.55 9.56
N THR A 161 3.10 6.63 10.29
CA THR A 161 3.17 7.97 9.70
C THR A 161 4.31 8.11 8.70
N LEU A 162 5.50 7.60 9.01
CA LEU A 162 6.65 7.61 8.10
C LEU A 162 6.37 6.82 6.82
N ALA A 163 5.75 5.63 6.94
CA ALA A 163 5.37 4.82 5.80
C ALA A 163 4.33 5.52 4.92
N ALA A 164 3.33 6.16 5.53
CA ALA A 164 2.30 6.91 4.82
C ALA A 164 2.89 8.12 4.08
N LEU A 165 3.77 8.89 4.72
CA LEU A 165 4.47 10.01 4.08
C LEU A 165 5.36 9.55 2.93
N LEU A 166 6.10 8.47 3.13
CA LEU A 166 6.97 7.91 2.09
C LEU A 166 6.14 7.42 0.89
N ALA A 167 5.02 6.74 1.13
CA ALA A 167 4.10 6.33 0.08
C ALA A 167 3.51 7.54 -0.68
N ALA A 168 3.12 8.60 0.01
CA ALA A 168 2.62 9.83 -0.61
C ALA A 168 3.69 10.50 -1.49
N LEU A 169 4.96 10.55 -1.02
CA LEU A 169 6.10 11.09 -1.78
C LEU A 169 6.45 10.29 -3.03
N VAL A 170 5.98 9.06 -3.15
CA VAL A 170 6.13 8.23 -4.36
C VAL A 170 4.91 8.35 -5.26
N ILE A 171 3.72 8.10 -4.70
CA ILE A 171 2.51 7.90 -5.49
C ILE A 171 2.03 9.20 -6.13
N ILE A 172 1.98 10.30 -5.39
CA ILE A 172 1.44 11.57 -5.90
C ILE A 172 2.34 12.17 -6.98
N PRO A 173 3.67 12.26 -6.81
CA PRO A 173 4.54 12.66 -7.91
C PRO A 173 4.54 11.69 -9.10
N ALA A 174 4.38 10.38 -8.86
CA ALA A 174 4.22 9.41 -9.95
C ALA A 174 2.97 9.69 -10.79
N MET A 175 1.84 10.03 -10.15
CA MET A 175 0.64 10.48 -10.87
C MET A 175 0.89 11.74 -11.69
N ALA A 176 1.61 12.71 -11.13
CA ALA A 176 1.95 13.96 -11.84
C ALA A 176 2.74 13.68 -13.12
N THR A 177 3.65 12.71 -13.11
CA THR A 177 4.43 12.34 -14.32
C THR A 177 3.58 11.74 -15.44
N THR A 178 2.43 11.13 -15.11
CA THR A 178 1.50 10.56 -16.09
C THR A 178 0.47 11.58 -16.61
N GLY A 179 0.50 12.82 -16.13
CA GLY A 179 -0.50 13.86 -16.47
C GLY A 179 -1.89 13.62 -15.85
N ALA A 180 -2.01 12.69 -14.91
CA ALA A 180 -3.27 12.40 -14.24
C ALA A 180 -3.66 13.54 -13.27
N LYS A 181 -4.97 13.65 -13.00
CA LYS A 181 -5.47 14.59 -12.00
C LYS A 181 -5.05 14.13 -10.61
N LEU A 182 -4.43 15.03 -9.83
CA LEU A 182 -3.88 14.74 -8.51
C LEU A 182 -4.96 14.64 -7.40
N ASP A 183 -6.21 14.89 -7.72
CA ASP A 183 -7.36 14.79 -6.82
C ASP A 183 -7.98 13.39 -6.79
N GLN A 184 -7.44 12.45 -7.55
CA GLN A 184 -7.89 11.07 -7.55
C GLN A 184 -7.37 10.33 -6.31
N GLY A 185 -8.22 9.48 -5.74
CA GLY A 185 -7.91 8.64 -4.58
C GLY A 185 -8.30 7.19 -4.79
N GLY A 186 -8.01 6.37 -3.78
CA GLY A 186 -8.43 4.97 -3.74
C GLY A 186 -7.43 3.98 -4.34
N PRO A 187 -7.85 2.71 -4.51
CA PRO A 187 -6.95 1.60 -4.90
C PRO A 187 -6.26 1.81 -6.25
N GLY A 188 -6.86 2.59 -7.16
CA GLY A 188 -6.29 2.90 -8.46
C GLY A 188 -4.89 3.52 -8.37
N LEU A 189 -4.58 4.25 -7.29
CA LEU A 189 -3.25 4.81 -7.08
C LEU A 189 -2.16 3.74 -7.10
N LEU A 190 -2.41 2.64 -6.44
CA LEU A 190 -1.46 1.53 -6.32
C LEU A 190 -1.47 0.61 -7.55
N PHE A 191 -2.65 0.36 -8.13
CA PHE A 191 -2.81 -0.67 -9.16
C PHE A 191 -2.79 -0.13 -10.60
N ILE A 192 -2.84 1.19 -10.80
CA ILE A 192 -2.80 1.83 -12.12
C ILE A 192 -1.50 2.63 -12.28
N PHE A 193 -1.28 3.63 -11.41
CA PHE A 193 -0.21 4.59 -11.60
C PHE A 193 1.18 4.03 -11.27
N LEU A 194 1.32 3.23 -10.21
CA LEU A 194 2.61 2.63 -9.89
C LEU A 194 3.10 1.63 -10.94
N PRO A 195 2.30 0.67 -11.45
CA PRO A 195 2.71 -0.17 -12.56
C PRO A 195 3.05 0.62 -13.83
N ALA A 196 2.27 1.66 -14.15
CA ALA A 196 2.56 2.52 -15.30
C ALA A 196 3.91 3.22 -15.17
N LEU A 197 4.24 3.75 -13.99
CA LEU A 197 5.55 4.31 -13.68
C LEU A 197 6.66 3.26 -13.83
N MET A 198 6.48 2.08 -13.21
CA MET A 198 7.48 1.01 -13.19
C MET A 198 7.75 0.43 -14.56
N LYS A 199 6.80 0.48 -15.49
CA LYS A 199 7.00 0.06 -16.88
C LYS A 199 8.13 0.84 -17.57
N GLY A 200 8.28 2.13 -17.28
CA GLY A 200 9.33 2.98 -17.80
C GLY A 200 10.70 2.83 -17.10
N MET A 201 10.76 2.04 -16.01
CA MET A 201 11.98 1.91 -15.21
C MET A 201 12.89 0.76 -15.67
N PRO A 202 14.23 0.93 -15.63
CA PRO A 202 15.13 -0.21 -15.75
C PRO A 202 14.92 -1.15 -14.55
N GLY A 203 14.64 -2.42 -14.83
CA GLY A 203 14.33 -3.40 -13.77
C GLY A 203 12.92 -3.26 -13.18
N GLY A 204 12.03 -2.50 -13.77
CA GLY A 204 10.67 -2.23 -13.27
C GLY A 204 9.86 -3.49 -12.95
N ARG A 205 10.10 -4.60 -13.67
CA ARG A 205 9.48 -5.91 -13.38
C ARG A 205 9.88 -6.44 -11.99
N ILE A 206 11.16 -6.33 -11.64
CA ILE A 206 11.67 -6.79 -10.32
C ILE A 206 11.09 -5.90 -9.22
N ILE A 207 11.09 -4.59 -9.44
CA ILE A 207 10.54 -3.60 -8.50
C ILE A 207 9.04 -3.83 -8.29
N CYS A 208 8.30 -4.07 -9.36
CA CYS A 208 6.87 -4.39 -9.34
C CYS A 208 6.61 -5.70 -8.55
N CYS A 209 7.44 -6.73 -8.78
CA CYS A 209 7.35 -7.97 -8.03
C CYS A 209 7.60 -7.74 -6.53
N LEU A 210 8.64 -6.99 -6.17
CA LEU A 210 8.94 -6.65 -4.78
C LEU A 210 7.82 -5.83 -4.13
N LEU A 211 7.22 -4.88 -4.86
CA LEU A 211 6.11 -4.06 -4.36
C LEU A 211 4.91 -4.92 -3.94
N TYR A 212 4.47 -5.82 -4.79
CA TYR A 212 3.27 -6.63 -4.53
C TYR A 212 3.53 -7.86 -3.65
N THR A 213 4.78 -8.24 -3.43
CA THR A 213 5.14 -9.30 -2.48
C THR A 213 5.53 -8.76 -1.11
N SER A 214 5.76 -7.45 -0.98
CA SER A 214 6.02 -6.81 0.33
C SER A 214 4.71 -6.64 1.10
N PRO A 215 4.67 -6.99 2.39
CA PRO A 215 3.49 -6.71 3.21
C PRO A 215 3.31 -5.20 3.33
N SER A 216 2.07 -4.77 3.24
CA SER A 216 1.71 -3.43 3.64
C SER A 216 1.99 -3.26 5.14
N PRO A 217 2.37 -2.06 5.63
CA PRO A 217 2.43 -1.77 7.07
C PRO A 217 1.12 -2.07 7.81
N ARG A 218 0.03 -2.28 7.07
CA ARG A 218 -1.29 -2.66 7.60
C ARG A 218 -1.43 -4.16 7.86
N ASP A 219 -0.52 -4.99 7.36
CA ASP A 219 -0.55 -6.44 7.50
C ASP A 219 0.40 -6.93 8.60
N ALA A 220 1.11 -5.99 9.24
CA ALA A 220 1.98 -6.18 10.42
C ALA A 220 1.28 -5.73 11.72
#